data_0ef54984aad7598d8f7592462e0468b9
#
_entry.id   0ef54984aad7598d8f7592462e0468b9
#
_cell.length_a   1.000
_cell.length_b   1.000
_cell.length_c   1.000
_cell.angle_alpha   90.00
_cell.angle_beta   90.00
_cell.angle_gamma   90.00
#
_symmetry.space_group_name_H-M   'P 1'
#
loop_
_entity.id
_entity.type
_entity.pdbx_description
1 polymer ?
#
loop_
_entity_poly.entity_id
_entity_poly.type
_entity_poly.pdbx_seq_one_letter_code
_entity_poly.pdbx_strand_id
1 'polypeptide(L)'
;RAAWLSVIAALMVLAAIKLKIKFSLIASGIGIIGVILFFSWDSIQMELERNKFEHTTEEFGEKLQSATNVTTDASNLERLNRWFCAIEMFQERPLLGFGPGTYAFEYARYQKAENLSIISTNFGDMGNAHSEYLGPLAEMGLFGLVAMLFIVAAIFYKSIKLYHKWPADDKQMRTLILTMILALVTYFVHGVLNNYLDTDKAAVPIWGFCAAFIALEFALKEKEKAKVH
;
A
#
# COMPACT_ATOMS: atom_id res chain seq x y z
N ARG A 1 -7.91 -3.34 -10.94
CA ARG A 1 -8.06 -4.46 -9.97
C ARG A 1 -7.63 -4.01 -8.57
N ALA A 2 -6.39 -3.57 -8.35
CA ALA A 2 -5.93 -3.03 -7.06
C ALA A 2 -6.81 -1.88 -6.53
N ALA A 3 -7.33 -1.03 -7.42
CA ALA A 3 -8.22 0.06 -7.04
C ALA A 3 -9.54 -0.44 -6.42
N TRP A 4 -10.11 -1.55 -6.90
CA TRP A 4 -11.31 -2.12 -6.29
C TRP A 4 -11.07 -2.65 -4.89
N LEU A 5 -9.91 -3.32 -4.66
CA LEU A 5 -9.52 -3.77 -3.32
C LEU A 5 -9.35 -2.59 -2.37
N SER A 6 -8.77 -1.49 -2.83
CA SER A 6 -8.59 -0.29 -2.01
C SER A 6 -9.91 0.40 -1.65
N VAL A 7 -10.90 0.39 -2.56
CA VAL A 7 -12.25 0.89 -2.27
C VAL A 7 -12.96 0.02 -1.23
N ILE A 8 -12.86 -1.31 -1.36
CA ILE A 8 -13.42 -2.25 -0.37
C ILE A 8 -12.77 -2.01 1.00
N ALA A 9 -11.45 -1.85 1.05
CA ALA A 9 -10.75 -1.54 2.30
C ALA A 9 -11.21 -0.20 2.91
N ALA A 10 -11.42 0.84 2.09
CA ALA A 10 -11.96 2.11 2.56
C ALA A 10 -13.37 1.97 3.12
N LEU A 11 -14.24 1.18 2.48
CA LEU A 11 -15.58 0.89 2.99
C LEU A 11 -15.54 0.12 4.32
N MET A 12 -14.62 -0.84 4.47
CA MET A 12 -14.42 -1.54 5.75
C MET A 12 -13.94 -0.59 6.84
N VAL A 13 -13.00 0.33 6.55
CA VAL A 13 -12.55 1.35 7.49
C VAL A 13 -13.69 2.31 7.84
N LEU A 14 -14.49 2.75 6.87
CA LEU A 14 -15.66 3.55 7.11
C LEU A 14 -16.63 2.86 8.08
N ALA A 15 -16.94 1.59 7.84
CA ALA A 15 -17.78 0.78 8.73
C ALA A 15 -17.19 0.67 10.14
N ALA A 16 -15.88 0.40 10.24
CA ALA A 16 -15.18 0.32 11.51
C ALA A 16 -15.25 1.62 12.32
N ILE A 17 -15.06 2.77 11.67
CA ILE A 17 -15.18 4.09 12.31
C ILE A 17 -16.62 4.36 12.74
N LYS A 18 -17.60 4.08 11.88
CA LYS A 18 -19.03 4.31 12.18
C LYS A 18 -19.54 3.39 13.30
N LEU A 19 -19.14 2.14 13.32
CA LEU A 19 -19.50 1.14 14.33
C LEU A 19 -18.66 1.24 15.60
N LYS A 20 -17.68 2.16 15.66
CA LYS A 20 -16.74 2.36 16.77
C LYS A 20 -15.99 1.06 17.16
N ILE A 21 -15.62 0.25 16.16
CA ILE A 21 -14.86 -0.97 16.38
C ILE A 21 -13.51 -0.63 17.01
N LYS A 22 -13.14 -1.34 18.07
CA LYS A 22 -11.84 -1.12 18.74
C LYS A 22 -10.69 -1.45 17.78
N PHE A 23 -9.69 -0.57 17.71
CA PHE A 23 -8.51 -0.75 16.88
C PHE A 23 -7.80 -2.10 17.13
N SER A 24 -7.81 -2.58 18.37
CA SER A 24 -7.24 -3.88 18.70
C SER A 24 -7.89 -5.04 17.96
N LEU A 25 -9.20 -5.00 17.73
CA LEU A 25 -9.92 -6.04 16.96
C LEU A 25 -9.52 -6.01 15.48
N ILE A 26 -9.35 -4.81 14.91
CA ILE A 26 -8.87 -4.64 13.52
C ILE A 26 -7.44 -5.15 13.40
N ALA A 27 -6.56 -4.75 14.31
CA ALA A 27 -5.17 -5.18 14.34
C ALA A 27 -5.05 -6.71 14.52
N SER A 28 -5.86 -7.32 15.40
CA SER A 28 -5.91 -8.77 15.56
C SER A 28 -6.38 -9.48 14.29
N GLY A 29 -7.41 -8.94 13.61
CA GLY A 29 -7.90 -9.49 12.35
C GLY A 29 -6.83 -9.46 11.25
N ILE A 30 -6.12 -8.34 11.09
CA ILE A 30 -5.00 -8.21 10.15
C ILE A 30 -3.88 -9.18 10.51
N GLY A 31 -3.54 -9.29 11.80
CA GLY A 31 -2.53 -10.24 12.28
C GLY A 31 -2.88 -11.69 11.95
N ILE A 32 -4.12 -12.10 12.18
CA ILE A 32 -4.60 -13.46 11.85
C ILE A 32 -4.50 -13.71 10.34
N ILE A 33 -4.94 -12.76 9.50
CA ILE A 33 -4.81 -12.87 8.04
C ILE A 33 -3.32 -12.98 7.64
N GLY A 34 -2.45 -12.17 8.23
CA GLY A 34 -1.00 -12.24 7.98
C GLY A 34 -0.40 -13.61 8.34
N VAL A 35 -0.82 -14.18 9.47
CA VAL A 35 -0.40 -15.53 9.90
C VAL A 35 -0.91 -16.59 8.93
N ILE A 36 -2.17 -16.52 8.50
CA ILE A 36 -2.73 -17.45 7.51
C ILE A 36 -1.96 -17.37 6.20
N LEU A 37 -1.70 -16.17 5.68
CA LEU A 37 -0.94 -15.96 4.45
C LEU A 37 0.49 -16.48 4.57
N PHE A 38 1.13 -16.30 5.73
CA PHE A 38 2.47 -16.80 5.98
C PHE A 38 2.53 -18.33 5.93
N PHE A 39 1.61 -19.02 6.61
CA PHE A 39 1.56 -20.49 6.58
C PHE A 39 1.03 -21.07 5.26
N SER A 40 0.29 -20.29 4.48
CA SER A 40 -0.20 -20.71 3.16
C SER A 40 0.77 -20.35 2.03
N TRP A 41 1.92 -19.75 2.34
CA TRP A 41 2.85 -19.21 1.33
C TRP A 41 3.33 -20.26 0.32
N ASP A 42 3.75 -21.43 0.81
CA ASP A 42 4.21 -22.52 -0.05
C ASP A 42 3.09 -23.05 -0.96
N SER A 43 1.87 -23.15 -0.44
CA SER A 43 0.69 -23.57 -1.21
C SER A 43 0.35 -22.54 -2.29
N ILE A 44 0.47 -21.25 -1.96
CA ILE A 44 0.25 -20.15 -2.92
C ILE A 44 1.31 -20.19 -4.02
N GLN A 45 2.58 -20.40 -3.67
CA GLN A 45 3.66 -20.53 -4.65
C GLN A 45 3.45 -21.72 -5.60
N MET A 46 3.11 -22.89 -5.07
CA MET A 46 2.81 -24.08 -5.90
C MET A 46 1.65 -23.84 -6.86
N GLU A 47 0.59 -23.15 -6.41
CA GLU A 47 -0.56 -22.82 -7.27
C GLU A 47 -0.15 -21.81 -8.36
N LEU A 48 0.67 -20.83 -8.02
CA LEU A 48 1.21 -19.85 -8.97
C LEU A 48 2.10 -20.52 -10.02
N GLU A 49 2.93 -21.47 -9.64
CA GLU A 49 3.78 -22.23 -10.57
C GLU A 49 2.97 -23.14 -11.48
N ARG A 50 1.95 -23.82 -10.95
CA ARG A 50 1.07 -24.68 -11.74
C ARG A 50 0.36 -23.91 -12.84
N ASN A 51 -0.13 -22.71 -12.54
CA ASN A 51 -0.89 -21.89 -13.47
C ASN A 51 -0.04 -21.21 -14.56
N LYS A 52 1.30 -21.23 -14.46
CA LYS A 52 2.20 -20.71 -15.52
C LYS A 52 2.09 -21.49 -16.85
N PHE A 53 1.58 -22.71 -16.83
CA PHE A 53 1.56 -23.61 -17.99
C PHE A 53 0.16 -23.80 -18.60
N GLU A 54 -0.89 -23.21 -18.02
CA GLU A 54 -2.24 -23.29 -18.61
C GLU A 54 -2.49 -22.12 -19.58
N HIS A 55 -2.60 -22.44 -20.87
CA HIS A 55 -3.04 -21.52 -21.91
C HIS A 55 -4.55 -21.31 -21.81
N THR A 56 -4.96 -20.07 -21.62
CA THR A 56 -6.38 -19.69 -21.51
C THR A 56 -6.96 -19.29 -22.85
N THR A 57 -8.12 -19.84 -23.16
CA THR A 57 -9.05 -19.43 -24.24
C THR A 57 -10.01 -18.35 -23.73
N GLU A 58 -10.34 -17.40 -24.60
CA GLU A 58 -11.03 -16.15 -24.22
C GLU A 58 -12.55 -16.29 -24.12
N GLU A 59 -13.17 -16.17 -22.94
CA GLU A 59 -14.57 -15.78 -22.78
C GLU A 59 -14.81 -14.86 -21.59
N PHE A 60 -15.93 -14.11 -21.56
CA PHE A 60 -16.23 -13.04 -20.60
C PHE A 60 -16.24 -13.48 -19.12
N GLY A 61 -16.55 -14.75 -18.85
CA GLY A 61 -16.38 -15.38 -17.53
C GLY A 61 -14.92 -15.37 -17.05
N GLU A 62 -13.97 -15.46 -17.98
CA GLU A 62 -12.53 -15.42 -17.72
C GLU A 62 -12.03 -14.05 -17.27
N LYS A 63 -12.71 -12.95 -17.64
CA LYS A 63 -12.33 -11.62 -17.15
C LYS A 63 -12.57 -11.43 -15.64
N LEU A 64 -13.54 -12.12 -15.07
CA LEU A 64 -13.74 -12.18 -13.62
C LEU A 64 -12.73 -13.14 -12.98
N GLN A 65 -12.45 -14.25 -13.61
CA GLN A 65 -11.48 -15.26 -13.18
C GLN A 65 -10.04 -14.75 -13.37
N SER A 66 -9.76 -14.00 -14.46
CA SER A 66 -8.47 -13.30 -14.63
C SER A 66 -8.24 -12.16 -13.61
N ALA A 67 -9.29 -11.70 -12.91
CA ALA A 67 -9.12 -10.80 -11.78
C ALA A 67 -8.47 -11.51 -10.57
N THR A 68 -8.62 -12.81 -10.46
CA THR A 68 -7.98 -13.67 -9.45
C THR A 68 -6.74 -14.40 -10.00
N ASN A 69 -6.58 -14.51 -11.32
CA ASN A 69 -5.45 -15.18 -11.95
C ASN A 69 -4.24 -14.24 -12.05
N VAL A 70 -3.38 -14.31 -11.06
CA VAL A 70 -2.16 -13.46 -10.94
C VAL A 70 -1.12 -13.80 -11.99
N THR A 71 -1.17 -14.99 -12.59
CA THR A 71 -0.09 -15.57 -13.41
C THR A 71 -0.25 -15.44 -14.92
N THR A 72 -1.45 -15.15 -15.44
CA THR A 72 -1.69 -15.07 -16.89
C THR A 72 -1.55 -13.67 -17.49
N ASP A 73 -1.53 -12.62 -16.65
CA ASP A 73 -1.38 -11.24 -17.08
C ASP A 73 0.10 -10.84 -16.96
N ALA A 74 0.75 -10.52 -18.09
CA ALA A 74 2.15 -10.08 -18.15
C ALA A 74 2.45 -8.94 -17.16
N SER A 75 1.47 -8.06 -16.91
CA SER A 75 1.59 -6.99 -15.92
C SER A 75 1.67 -7.51 -14.48
N ASN A 76 0.97 -8.59 -14.16
CA ASN A 76 1.04 -9.19 -12.83
C ASN A 76 2.34 -9.98 -12.65
N LEU A 77 2.79 -10.71 -13.69
CA LEU A 77 4.08 -11.40 -13.68
C LEU A 77 5.22 -10.40 -13.49
N GLU A 78 5.17 -9.24 -14.17
CA GLU A 78 6.19 -8.21 -14.01
C GLU A 78 6.21 -7.65 -12.59
N ARG A 79 5.05 -7.43 -11.95
CA ARG A 79 5.01 -7.03 -10.54
C ARG A 79 5.66 -8.05 -9.62
N LEU A 80 5.35 -9.34 -9.83
CA LEU A 80 5.97 -10.42 -9.05
C LEU A 80 7.48 -10.44 -9.25
N ASN A 81 7.95 -10.35 -10.51
CA ASN A 81 9.37 -10.26 -10.82
C ASN A 81 10.04 -9.09 -10.05
N ARG A 82 9.43 -7.91 -10.08
CA ARG A 82 9.91 -6.72 -9.36
C ARG A 82 9.91 -6.91 -7.84
N TRP A 83 8.90 -7.57 -7.30
CA TRP A 83 8.85 -7.87 -5.87
C TRP A 83 9.93 -8.87 -5.45
N PHE A 84 10.18 -9.92 -6.24
CA PHE A 84 11.29 -10.84 -6.01
C PHE A 84 12.63 -10.11 -6.05
N CYS A 85 12.85 -9.23 -7.02
CA CYS A 85 14.06 -8.41 -7.06
C CYS A 85 14.22 -7.55 -5.79
N ALA A 86 13.14 -6.91 -5.34
CA ALA A 86 13.17 -6.10 -4.11
C ALA A 86 13.54 -6.94 -2.86
N ILE A 87 13.02 -8.16 -2.78
CA ILE A 87 13.31 -9.09 -1.66
C ILE A 87 14.76 -9.57 -1.73
N GLU A 88 15.27 -9.94 -2.90
CA GLU A 88 16.66 -10.35 -3.08
C GLU A 88 17.62 -9.19 -2.76
N MET A 89 17.32 -7.98 -3.20
CA MET A 89 18.08 -6.77 -2.82
C MET A 89 18.07 -6.59 -1.29
N PHE A 90 16.94 -6.72 -0.65
CA PHE A 90 16.84 -6.64 0.81
C PHE A 90 17.68 -7.73 1.50
N GLN A 91 17.67 -8.96 1.00
CA GLN A 91 18.46 -10.04 1.58
C GLN A 91 19.97 -9.79 1.48
N GLU A 92 20.44 -9.13 0.41
CA GLU A 92 21.84 -8.76 0.26
C GLU A 92 22.24 -7.62 1.21
N ARG A 93 21.36 -6.61 1.40
CA ARG A 93 21.63 -5.45 2.26
C ARG A 93 20.47 -5.13 3.21
N PRO A 94 20.25 -5.96 4.25
CA PRO A 94 19.01 -5.94 5.02
C PRO A 94 18.82 -4.69 5.90
N LEU A 95 19.88 -4.03 6.34
CA LEU A 95 19.74 -2.92 7.30
C LEU A 95 19.55 -1.57 6.61
N LEU A 96 20.41 -1.21 5.67
CA LEU A 96 20.49 0.11 5.05
C LEU A 96 20.14 0.11 3.55
N GLY A 97 19.98 -1.07 2.94
CA GLY A 97 19.69 -1.18 1.51
C GLY A 97 20.82 -0.68 0.61
N PHE A 98 20.46 -0.28 -0.60
CA PHE A 98 21.39 0.19 -1.65
C PHE A 98 21.50 1.71 -1.73
N GLY A 99 20.59 2.43 -1.10
CA GLY A 99 20.46 3.88 -1.15
C GLY A 99 19.13 4.32 -1.75
N PRO A 100 18.60 5.48 -1.35
CA PRO A 100 17.36 6.00 -1.91
C PRO A 100 17.44 6.21 -3.43
N GLY A 101 16.39 5.81 -4.17
CA GLY A 101 16.31 5.95 -5.63
C GLY A 101 17.18 4.98 -6.42
N THR A 102 17.81 3.98 -5.78
CA THR A 102 18.74 3.06 -6.46
C THR A 102 18.05 1.84 -7.06
N TYR A 103 16.80 1.57 -6.72
CA TYR A 103 16.10 0.38 -7.20
C TYR A 103 16.14 0.27 -8.73
N ALA A 104 15.86 1.35 -9.44
CA ALA A 104 15.85 1.38 -10.90
C ALA A 104 17.18 0.94 -11.55
N PHE A 105 18.30 1.13 -10.86
CA PHE A 105 19.64 0.81 -11.36
C PHE A 105 20.12 -0.58 -10.94
N GLU A 106 19.61 -1.08 -9.82
CA GLU A 106 20.12 -2.30 -9.19
C GLU A 106 19.28 -3.54 -9.48
N TYR A 107 17.95 -3.39 -9.67
CA TYR A 107 17.04 -4.53 -9.74
C TYR A 107 17.33 -5.52 -10.88
N ALA A 108 17.85 -5.03 -12.01
CA ALA A 108 18.01 -5.83 -13.22
C ALA A 108 18.90 -7.08 -12.99
N ARG A 109 19.91 -6.99 -12.13
CA ARG A 109 20.80 -8.12 -11.80
C ARG A 109 20.15 -9.19 -10.93
N TYR A 110 19.01 -8.89 -10.30
CA TYR A 110 18.26 -9.84 -9.47
C TYR A 110 17.11 -10.50 -10.23
N GLN A 111 16.87 -10.13 -11.48
CA GLN A 111 15.85 -10.76 -12.30
C GLN A 111 16.26 -12.20 -12.63
N LYS A 112 15.37 -13.15 -12.39
CA LYS A 112 15.55 -14.55 -12.76
C LYS A 112 14.91 -14.78 -14.12
N ALA A 113 15.59 -15.52 -15.00
CA ALA A 113 15.10 -15.81 -16.36
C ALA A 113 13.70 -16.43 -16.38
N GLU A 114 13.39 -17.23 -15.38
CA GLU A 114 12.08 -17.87 -15.19
C GLU A 114 10.93 -16.89 -14.84
N ASN A 115 11.26 -15.71 -14.32
CA ASN A 115 10.30 -14.68 -13.90
C ASN A 115 10.16 -13.55 -14.92
N LEU A 116 10.95 -13.58 -15.99
CA LEU A 116 10.86 -12.55 -17.03
C LEU A 116 9.53 -12.66 -17.78
N SER A 117 8.94 -11.52 -18.05
CA SER A 117 7.77 -11.35 -18.90
C SER A 117 8.14 -10.63 -20.19
N ILE A 118 7.24 -10.58 -21.15
CA ILE A 118 7.45 -9.84 -22.41
C ILE A 118 7.63 -8.34 -22.24
N ILE A 119 7.29 -7.81 -21.06
CA ILE A 119 7.43 -6.39 -20.71
C ILE A 119 8.58 -6.12 -19.72
N SER A 120 9.32 -7.17 -19.34
CA SER A 120 10.48 -7.01 -18.46
C SER A 120 11.60 -6.26 -19.16
N THR A 121 12.25 -5.36 -18.43
CA THR A 121 13.38 -4.56 -18.94
C THR A 121 14.67 -4.97 -18.23
N ASN A 122 15.76 -5.10 -19.01
CA ASN A 122 17.08 -5.48 -18.45
C ASN A 122 17.98 -4.27 -18.18
N PHE A 123 17.56 -3.07 -18.55
CA PHE A 123 18.41 -1.87 -18.58
C PHE A 123 17.98 -0.78 -17.59
N GLY A 124 17.36 -1.14 -16.48
CA GLY A 124 17.20 -0.21 -15.37
C GLY A 124 16.31 1.02 -15.61
N ASP A 125 16.01 1.37 -16.84
CA ASP A 125 15.25 2.56 -17.15
C ASP A 125 13.84 2.49 -16.59
N MET A 126 13.52 3.41 -15.67
CA MET A 126 12.22 3.59 -15.04
C MET A 126 11.69 2.37 -14.24
N GLY A 127 12.56 1.43 -13.87
CA GLY A 127 12.16 0.31 -13.02
C GLY A 127 11.87 0.76 -11.59
N ASN A 128 10.70 0.37 -11.07
CA ASN A 128 10.37 0.55 -9.67
C ASN A 128 9.85 -0.77 -9.09
N ALA A 129 9.78 -0.87 -7.77
CA ALA A 129 9.34 -2.09 -7.08
C ALA A 129 7.83 -2.36 -7.21
N HIS A 130 7.06 -1.52 -7.89
CA HIS A 130 5.59 -1.57 -7.91
C HIS A 130 4.96 -1.73 -6.53
N SER A 131 5.57 -1.13 -5.50
CA SER A 131 5.06 -1.11 -4.13
C SER A 131 5.71 0.01 -3.34
N GLU A 132 4.88 0.82 -2.67
CA GLU A 132 5.32 1.88 -1.74
C GLU A 132 6.06 1.32 -0.51
N TYR A 133 5.99 0.02 -0.28
CA TYR A 133 6.60 -0.64 0.87
C TYR A 133 7.87 -1.41 0.50
N LEU A 134 7.83 -2.12 -0.63
CA LEU A 134 8.99 -2.90 -1.09
C LEU A 134 10.09 -2.02 -1.70
N GLY A 135 9.74 -0.86 -2.27
CA GLY A 135 10.72 0.13 -2.72
C GLY A 135 11.64 0.56 -1.56
N PRO A 136 11.11 1.18 -0.50
CA PRO A 136 11.90 1.53 0.68
C PRO A 136 12.60 0.35 1.35
N LEU A 137 12.03 -0.87 1.30
CA LEU A 137 12.68 -2.07 1.83
C LEU A 137 13.96 -2.41 1.05
N ALA A 138 13.91 -2.36 -0.28
CA ALA A 138 15.07 -2.64 -1.12
C ALA A 138 16.13 -1.53 -1.04
N GLU A 139 15.69 -0.27 -1.08
CA GLU A 139 16.57 0.89 -1.18
C GLU A 139 17.18 1.30 0.16
N MET A 140 16.42 1.23 1.25
CA MET A 140 16.82 1.70 2.58
C MET A 140 16.78 0.60 3.65
N GLY A 141 16.59 -0.66 3.22
CA GLY A 141 16.57 -1.82 4.10
C GLY A 141 15.40 -1.81 5.09
N LEU A 142 15.59 -2.53 6.20
CA LEU A 142 14.59 -2.60 7.27
C LEU A 142 14.21 -1.22 7.83
N PHE A 143 15.18 -0.32 7.95
CA PHE A 143 14.90 1.03 8.46
C PHE A 143 13.97 1.82 7.53
N GLY A 144 14.12 1.67 6.22
CA GLY A 144 13.22 2.29 5.23
C GLY A 144 11.79 1.79 5.35
N LEU A 145 11.60 0.47 5.42
CA LEU A 145 10.28 -0.12 5.62
C LEU A 145 9.65 0.32 6.94
N VAL A 146 10.42 0.25 8.04
CA VAL A 146 9.92 0.66 9.38
C VAL A 146 9.54 2.13 9.39
N ALA A 147 10.35 3.00 8.79
CA ALA A 147 10.03 4.43 8.68
C ALA A 147 8.74 4.66 7.87
N MET A 148 8.56 3.97 6.73
CA MET A 148 7.35 4.07 5.93
C MET A 148 6.11 3.60 6.69
N LEU A 149 6.18 2.44 7.34
CA LEU A 149 5.09 1.93 8.16
C LEU A 149 4.76 2.84 9.34
N PHE A 150 5.77 3.43 9.97
CA PHE A 150 5.59 4.41 11.04
C PHE A 150 4.88 5.68 10.55
N ILE A 151 5.27 6.21 9.39
CA ILE A 151 4.61 7.38 8.77
C ILE A 151 3.14 7.06 8.52
N VAL A 152 2.83 5.94 7.87
CA VAL A 152 1.46 5.51 7.57
C VAL A 152 0.65 5.36 8.86
N ALA A 153 1.20 4.68 9.87
CA ALA A 153 0.55 4.50 11.17
C ALA A 153 0.29 5.84 11.88
N ALA A 154 1.26 6.76 11.85
CA ALA A 154 1.14 8.08 12.46
C ALA A 154 0.05 8.93 11.78
N ILE A 155 -0.02 8.90 10.44
CA ILE A 155 -1.05 9.59 9.67
C ILE A 155 -2.44 9.09 10.10
N PHE A 156 -2.67 7.78 10.09
CA PHE A 156 -3.98 7.23 10.45
C PHE A 156 -4.31 7.44 11.94
N TYR A 157 -3.36 7.24 12.83
CA TYR A 157 -3.57 7.51 14.25
C TYR A 157 -4.00 8.96 14.51
N LYS A 158 -3.27 9.91 13.92
CA LYS A 158 -3.56 11.35 14.09
C LYS A 158 -4.88 11.76 13.45
N SER A 159 -5.15 11.34 12.22
CA SER A 159 -6.35 11.71 11.49
C SER A 159 -7.63 11.12 12.12
N ILE A 160 -7.59 9.86 12.55
CA ILE A 160 -8.71 9.21 13.25
C ILE A 160 -8.96 9.88 14.60
N LYS A 161 -7.88 10.19 15.35
CA LYS A 161 -7.99 10.92 16.61
C LYS A 161 -8.60 12.31 16.40
N LEU A 162 -8.19 13.03 15.36
CA LEU A 162 -8.77 14.32 14.98
C LEU A 162 -10.27 14.19 14.67
N TYR A 163 -10.67 13.20 13.87
CA TYR A 163 -12.08 12.93 13.55
C TYR A 163 -12.93 12.72 14.80
N HIS A 164 -12.44 11.97 15.78
CA HIS A 164 -13.18 11.73 17.02
C HIS A 164 -13.22 12.93 17.96
N LYS A 165 -12.19 13.78 17.94
CA LYS A 165 -12.13 14.99 18.76
C LYS A 165 -12.94 16.15 18.18
N TRP A 166 -13.16 16.16 16.85
CA TRP A 166 -13.87 17.25 16.21
C TRP A 166 -15.32 17.35 16.69
N PRO A 167 -15.83 18.57 16.97
CA PRO A 167 -17.20 18.77 17.45
C PRO A 167 -18.25 18.03 16.63
N ALA A 168 -19.19 17.35 17.31
CA ALA A 168 -20.18 16.49 16.66
C ALA A 168 -21.23 17.28 15.87
N ASP A 169 -21.45 18.51 16.22
CA ASP A 169 -22.34 19.48 15.58
C ASP A 169 -21.79 19.98 14.24
N ASP A 170 -20.49 20.07 14.09
CA ASP A 170 -19.82 20.43 12.82
C ASP A 170 -19.75 19.22 11.87
N LYS A 171 -20.90 18.83 11.34
CA LYS A 171 -21.03 17.67 10.45
C LYS A 171 -20.23 17.85 9.16
N GLN A 172 -20.15 19.08 8.64
CA GLN A 172 -19.46 19.35 7.39
C GLN A 172 -17.94 19.06 7.51
N MET A 173 -17.30 19.58 8.55
CA MET A 173 -15.88 19.37 8.76
C MET A 173 -15.57 17.92 9.13
N ARG A 174 -16.41 17.27 9.93
CA ARG A 174 -16.26 15.82 10.21
C ARG A 174 -16.35 14.98 8.94
N THR A 175 -17.25 15.32 8.03
CA THR A 175 -17.36 14.63 6.74
C THR A 175 -16.10 14.86 5.92
N LEU A 176 -15.58 16.08 5.85
CA LEU A 176 -14.34 16.40 5.16
C LEU A 176 -13.15 15.57 5.71
N ILE A 177 -12.96 15.58 7.04
CA ILE A 177 -11.89 14.80 7.69
C ILE A 177 -12.04 13.31 7.35
N LEU A 178 -13.24 12.76 7.43
CA LEU A 178 -13.51 11.37 7.12
C LEU A 178 -13.21 11.04 5.66
N THR A 179 -13.61 11.91 4.73
CA THR A 179 -13.34 11.73 3.29
C THR A 179 -11.83 11.71 3.01
N MET A 180 -11.06 12.62 3.63
CA MET A 180 -9.60 12.61 3.51
C MET A 180 -8.98 11.32 4.08
N ILE A 181 -9.48 10.82 5.22
CA ILE A 181 -9.02 9.53 5.78
C ILE A 181 -9.27 8.40 4.78
N LEU A 182 -10.48 8.31 4.22
CA LEU A 182 -10.83 7.26 3.27
C LEU A 182 -10.00 7.34 1.97
N ALA A 183 -9.74 8.55 1.49
CA ALA A 183 -8.85 8.76 0.35
C ALA A 183 -7.42 8.25 0.62
N LEU A 184 -6.89 8.51 1.82
CA LEU A 184 -5.57 7.97 2.21
C LEU A 184 -5.60 6.44 2.38
N VAL A 185 -6.70 5.87 2.90
CA VAL A 185 -6.85 4.39 2.95
C VAL A 185 -6.80 3.80 1.55
N THR A 186 -7.56 4.36 0.59
CA THR A 186 -7.53 3.86 -0.79
C THR A 186 -6.13 3.94 -1.37
N TYR A 187 -5.41 5.04 -1.12
CA TYR A 187 -4.06 5.20 -1.62
C TYR A 187 -3.08 4.18 -1.00
N PHE A 188 -2.97 4.11 0.31
CA PHE A 188 -2.00 3.24 0.97
C PHE A 188 -2.27 1.75 0.79
N VAL A 189 -3.53 1.34 0.64
CA VAL A 189 -3.88 -0.03 0.24
C VAL A 189 -3.51 -0.29 -1.22
N HIS A 190 -3.79 0.66 -2.12
CA HIS A 190 -3.36 0.57 -3.52
C HIS A 190 -1.83 0.55 -3.63
N GLY A 191 -1.13 1.28 -2.77
CA GLY A 191 0.32 1.38 -2.70
C GLY A 191 1.04 0.06 -2.35
N VAL A 192 0.32 -0.95 -1.87
CA VAL A 192 0.89 -2.31 -1.75
C VAL A 192 1.30 -2.87 -3.13
N LEU A 193 0.50 -2.59 -4.16
CA LEU A 193 0.61 -3.13 -5.51
C LEU A 193 1.16 -2.12 -6.54
N ASN A 194 1.38 -0.87 -6.13
CA ASN A 194 1.89 0.21 -6.98
C ASN A 194 2.66 1.23 -6.14
N ASN A 195 3.48 2.06 -6.80
CA ASN A 195 4.13 3.20 -6.18
C ASN A 195 3.91 4.44 -7.06
N TYR A 196 3.27 5.44 -6.49
CA TYR A 196 2.95 6.69 -7.17
C TYR A 196 3.44 7.93 -6.42
N LEU A 197 4.03 7.75 -5.20
CA LEU A 197 4.63 8.87 -4.45
C LEU A 197 5.81 9.51 -5.17
N ASP A 198 6.41 8.80 -6.11
CA ASP A 198 7.45 9.33 -7.01
C ASP A 198 6.89 10.31 -8.05
N THR A 199 5.56 10.44 -8.15
CA THR A 199 4.91 11.33 -9.11
C THR A 199 4.16 12.45 -8.40
N ASP A 200 4.28 13.68 -8.91
CA ASP A 200 3.61 14.87 -8.36
C ASP A 200 2.08 14.69 -8.29
N LYS A 201 1.51 13.98 -9.27
CA LYS A 201 0.06 13.74 -9.36
C LYS A 201 -0.52 13.04 -8.13
N ALA A 202 0.24 12.15 -7.51
CA ALA A 202 -0.17 11.45 -6.30
C ALA A 202 0.45 12.07 -5.04
N ALA A 203 1.72 12.45 -5.09
CA ALA A 203 2.43 13.00 -3.94
C ALA A 203 1.77 14.28 -3.41
N VAL A 204 1.41 15.23 -4.29
CA VAL A 204 0.80 16.50 -3.89
C VAL A 204 -0.50 16.30 -3.11
N PRO A 205 -1.52 15.57 -3.58
CA PRO A 205 -2.74 15.37 -2.78
C PRO A 205 -2.50 14.57 -1.49
N ILE A 206 -1.63 13.57 -1.49
CA ILE A 206 -1.36 12.76 -0.30
C ILE A 206 -0.72 13.61 0.80
N TRP A 207 0.36 14.30 0.50
CA TRP A 207 1.02 15.19 1.46
C TRP A 207 0.18 16.42 1.79
N GLY A 208 -0.62 16.89 0.84
CA GLY A 208 -1.61 17.96 1.07
C GLY A 208 -2.66 17.57 2.11
N PHE A 209 -3.20 16.35 2.09
CA PHE A 209 -4.10 15.87 3.14
C PHE A 209 -3.39 15.73 4.49
N CYS A 210 -2.13 15.29 4.52
CA CYS A 210 -1.36 15.24 5.75
C CYS A 210 -1.17 16.64 6.36
N ALA A 211 -0.84 17.63 5.54
CA ALA A 211 -0.73 19.02 5.96
C ALA A 211 -2.07 19.59 6.45
N ALA A 212 -3.19 19.26 5.76
CA ALA A 212 -4.52 19.66 6.16
C ALA A 212 -4.90 19.11 7.54
N PHE A 213 -4.59 17.84 7.85
CA PHE A 213 -4.83 17.30 9.20
C PHE A 213 -4.06 18.05 10.29
N ILE A 214 -2.81 18.43 10.02
CA ILE A 214 -2.00 19.21 10.96
C ILE A 214 -2.63 20.60 11.17
N ALA A 215 -3.00 21.29 10.10
CA ALA A 215 -3.65 22.59 10.17
C ALA A 215 -4.96 22.54 10.94
N LEU A 216 -5.78 21.51 10.69
CA LEU A 216 -7.06 21.30 11.40
C LEU A 216 -6.83 20.96 12.89
N GLU A 217 -5.79 20.21 13.23
CA GLU A 217 -5.45 19.96 14.65
C GLU A 217 -5.08 21.25 15.37
N PHE A 218 -4.33 22.16 14.74
CA PHE A 218 -4.00 23.46 15.30
C PHE A 218 -5.26 24.33 15.45
N ALA A 219 -6.09 24.42 14.43
CA ALA A 219 -7.34 25.19 14.49
C ALA A 219 -8.28 24.68 15.59
N LEU A 220 -8.34 23.36 15.82
CA LEU A 220 -9.13 22.80 16.91
C LEU A 220 -8.59 23.21 18.28
N LYS A 221 -7.27 23.16 18.48
CA LYS A 221 -6.62 23.58 19.73
C LYS A 221 -6.85 25.06 20.04
N GLU A 222 -6.82 25.92 19.03
CA GLU A 222 -7.12 27.35 19.21
C GLU A 222 -8.57 27.59 19.59
N LYS A 223 -9.53 26.90 18.94
CA LYS A 223 -10.95 26.95 19.33
C LYS A 223 -11.19 26.48 20.76
N GLU A 224 -10.48 25.45 21.22
CA GLU A 224 -10.55 24.96 22.59
C GLU A 224 -10.04 26.00 23.59
N LYS A 225 -8.92 26.68 23.29
CA LYS A 225 -8.36 27.76 24.13
C LYS A 225 -9.32 28.96 24.24
N ALA A 226 -9.90 29.37 23.10
CA ALA A 226 -10.83 30.51 23.08
C ALA A 226 -12.16 30.28 23.85
N LYS A 227 -12.50 29.02 24.15
CA LYS A 227 -13.69 28.67 24.96
C LYS A 227 -13.39 28.71 26.48
N VAL A 228 -12.13 28.72 26.89
CA VAL A 228 -11.71 28.71 28.29
C VAL A 228 -11.49 30.15 28.84
N HIS A 229 -11.38 31.14 27.95
CA HIS A 229 -11.36 32.57 28.24
C HIS A 229 -12.70 33.20 27.92
#